data_cf02773a6829386b499ef0b01f758eba
#
_entry.id   cf02773a6829386b499ef0b01f758eba
#
_cell.length_a   1.000
_cell.length_b   1.000
_cell.length_c   1.000
_cell.angle_alpha   90.00
_cell.angle_beta   90.00
_cell.angle_gamma   90.00
#
_symmetry.space_group_name_H-M   'P 1'
#
loop_
_entity.id
_entity.type
_entity.pdbx_description
1 polymer ?
#
loop_
_entity_poly.entity_id
_entity_poly.type
_entity_poly.pdbx_seq_one_letter_code
_entity_poly.pdbx_strand_id
1 'polypeptide(L)'
;HLVLRGAAKIHAVVDAAAESIERDGIACTSMLEQTLFNDMNGLCLELMTELLSAGAATANDYEPEADERNAGNHGKKIVTLFGETPEIKRTYYWNEATHKGHYPFDDKQGLVGRYTPAAANEMVRLAVNHSYKDAAEAFSRNHAFNVSADSIRKVVGMRYNESSTFVKGKGDRTTDSSDVNAKIVCVMADGTGLPMRKECLKETKGKDGRAKTRE
;
A
#
# COMPACT_ATOMS: atom_id res chain seq x y z
N HIS A 1 -19.83 17.85 -10.03
CA HIS A 1 -20.24 18.10 -8.63
C HIS A 1 -19.06 17.99 -7.67
N LEU A 2 -18.21 16.93 -7.77
CA LEU A 2 -17.03 16.68 -6.94
C LEU A 2 -16.01 17.83 -7.04
N VAL A 3 -15.69 18.27 -8.26
CA VAL A 3 -14.73 19.37 -8.53
C VAL A 3 -15.16 20.67 -7.87
N LEU A 4 -16.45 21.01 -7.96
CA LEU A 4 -16.97 22.24 -7.36
C LEU A 4 -16.92 22.20 -5.83
N ARG A 5 -17.22 21.06 -5.20
CA ARG A 5 -17.09 20.89 -3.74
C ARG A 5 -15.62 20.96 -3.29
N GLY A 6 -14.72 20.33 -4.05
CA GLY A 6 -13.29 20.41 -3.77
C GLY A 6 -12.77 21.84 -3.85
N ALA A 7 -13.12 22.58 -4.88
CA ALA A 7 -12.74 23.98 -5.03
C ALA A 7 -13.27 24.87 -3.88
N ALA A 8 -14.54 24.70 -3.49
CA ALA A 8 -15.12 25.44 -2.38
C ALA A 8 -14.41 25.15 -1.04
N LYS A 9 -13.99 23.89 -0.80
CA LYS A 9 -13.23 23.53 0.41
C LYS A 9 -11.82 24.10 0.41
N ILE A 10 -11.14 24.11 -0.74
CA ILE A 10 -9.82 24.75 -0.87
C ILE A 10 -9.95 26.25 -0.54
N HIS A 11 -10.95 26.93 -1.07
CA HIS A 11 -11.21 28.33 -0.73
C HIS A 11 -11.43 28.52 0.77
N ALA A 12 -12.26 27.69 1.38
CA ALA A 12 -12.53 27.78 2.82
C ALA A 12 -11.26 27.60 3.68
N VAL A 13 -10.37 26.69 3.30
CA VAL A 13 -9.09 26.47 3.99
C VAL A 13 -8.17 27.70 3.84
N VAL A 14 -8.09 28.26 2.64
CA VAL A 14 -7.29 29.46 2.37
C VAL A 14 -7.84 30.67 3.12
N ASP A 15 -9.16 30.87 3.10
CA ASP A 15 -9.84 31.98 3.79
C ASP A 15 -9.62 31.88 5.32
N ALA A 16 -9.79 30.69 5.91
CA ALA A 16 -9.54 30.46 7.33
C ALA A 16 -8.07 30.72 7.72
N ALA A 17 -7.13 30.36 6.86
CA ALA A 17 -5.71 30.65 7.06
C ALA A 17 -5.44 32.16 6.99
N ALA A 18 -6.04 32.86 6.02
CA ALA A 18 -5.94 34.32 5.88
C ALA A 18 -6.50 35.05 7.12
N GLU A 19 -7.71 34.68 7.57
CA GLU A 19 -8.31 35.22 8.80
C GLU A 19 -7.47 34.99 10.04
N SER A 20 -6.81 33.82 10.14
CA SER A 20 -5.90 33.51 11.25
C SER A 20 -4.67 34.43 11.23
N ILE A 21 -4.11 34.70 10.04
CA ILE A 21 -2.99 35.63 9.88
C ILE A 21 -3.38 37.06 10.26
N GLU A 22 -4.58 37.52 9.84
CA GLU A 22 -5.07 38.85 10.15
C GLU A 22 -5.32 39.03 11.65
N ARG A 23 -5.87 38.02 12.32
CA ARG A 23 -6.20 38.07 13.74
C ARG A 23 -4.96 37.97 14.65
N ASP A 24 -4.09 37.01 14.36
CA ASP A 24 -3.01 36.60 15.28
C ASP A 24 -1.63 37.08 14.80
N GLY A 25 -1.55 37.69 13.62
CA GLY A 25 -0.31 38.08 12.95
C GLY A 25 0.49 36.87 12.42
N ILE A 26 1.57 37.12 11.69
CA ILE A 26 2.44 36.06 11.12
C ILE A 26 3.31 35.41 12.22
N ALA A 27 3.00 35.61 13.49
CA ALA A 27 3.88 35.25 14.60
C ALA A 27 4.16 33.73 14.74
N CYS A 28 3.42 32.84 14.03
CA CYS A 28 3.63 31.40 14.13
C CYS A 28 3.44 30.65 12.80
N THR A 29 4.41 30.83 11.87
CA THR A 29 4.42 30.10 10.58
C THR A 29 4.30 28.58 10.77
N SER A 30 4.89 28.03 11.84
CA SER A 30 4.82 26.60 12.15
C SER A 30 3.39 26.12 12.43
N MET A 31 2.57 26.93 13.14
CA MET A 31 1.17 26.59 13.36
C MET A 31 0.38 26.66 12.07
N LEU A 32 0.64 27.67 11.22
CA LEU A 32 -0.01 27.81 9.94
C LEU A 32 0.30 26.64 9.01
N GLU A 33 1.58 26.25 8.91
CA GLU A 33 2.01 25.09 8.13
C GLU A 33 1.33 23.81 8.61
N GLN A 34 1.27 23.57 9.92
CA GLN A 34 0.61 22.38 10.47
C GLN A 34 -0.90 22.40 10.22
N THR A 35 -1.56 23.56 10.32
CA THR A 35 -2.98 23.68 10.04
C THR A 35 -3.26 23.40 8.58
N LEU A 36 -2.54 24.05 7.67
CA LEU A 36 -2.68 23.82 6.23
C LEU A 36 -2.42 22.35 5.86
N PHE A 37 -1.39 21.73 6.44
CA PHE A 37 -1.09 20.33 6.21
C PHE A 37 -2.25 19.43 6.64
N ASN A 38 -2.82 19.66 7.83
CA ASN A 38 -3.92 18.85 8.36
C ASN A 38 -5.20 19.05 7.53
N ASP A 39 -5.54 20.29 7.19
CA ASP A 39 -6.74 20.62 6.44
C ASP A 39 -6.67 20.09 5.00
N MET A 40 -5.50 20.19 4.35
CA MET A 40 -5.30 19.62 3.02
C MET A 40 -5.33 18.10 3.03
N ASN A 41 -4.76 17.45 4.05
CA ASN A 41 -4.87 15.99 4.21
C ASN A 41 -6.33 15.57 4.42
N GLY A 42 -7.08 16.31 5.24
CA GLY A 42 -8.51 16.06 5.45
C GLY A 42 -9.31 16.16 4.14
N LEU A 43 -9.08 17.21 3.36
CA LEU A 43 -9.70 17.39 2.05
C LEU A 43 -9.34 16.26 1.08
N CYS A 44 -8.05 15.89 1.00
CA CYS A 44 -7.59 14.80 0.15
C CYS A 44 -8.23 13.46 0.56
N LEU A 45 -8.36 13.20 1.87
CA LEU A 45 -9.03 11.99 2.38
C LEU A 45 -10.50 11.94 1.99
N GLU A 46 -11.23 13.07 2.08
CA GLU A 46 -12.62 13.13 1.64
C GLU A 46 -12.75 12.85 0.14
N LEU A 47 -11.93 13.50 -0.69
CA LEU A 47 -11.93 13.26 -2.14
C LEU A 47 -11.60 11.79 -2.47
N MET A 48 -10.61 11.22 -1.83
CA MET A 48 -10.27 9.79 -1.99
C MET A 48 -11.41 8.89 -1.55
N THR A 49 -12.10 9.22 -0.45
CA THR A 49 -13.27 8.47 0.02
C THR A 49 -14.39 8.46 -1.00
N GLU A 50 -14.70 9.63 -1.58
CA GLU A 50 -15.75 9.75 -2.61
C GLU A 50 -15.37 8.99 -3.88
N LEU A 51 -14.10 9.08 -4.34
CA LEU A 51 -13.62 8.35 -5.52
C LEU A 51 -13.66 6.83 -5.32
N LEU A 52 -13.19 6.35 -4.16
CA LEU A 52 -13.23 4.91 -3.84
C LEU A 52 -14.66 4.42 -3.67
N SER A 53 -15.55 5.21 -3.08
CA SER A 53 -16.98 4.86 -2.96
C SER A 53 -17.68 4.81 -4.31
N ALA A 54 -17.40 5.77 -5.19
CA ALA A 54 -17.90 5.76 -6.58
C ALA A 54 -17.34 4.55 -7.35
N GLY A 55 -16.04 4.24 -7.20
CA GLY A 55 -15.41 3.07 -7.79
C GLY A 55 -16.02 1.75 -7.29
N ALA A 56 -16.35 1.67 -5.99
CA ALA A 56 -17.04 0.51 -5.44
C ALA A 56 -18.47 0.35 -5.98
N ALA A 57 -19.17 1.46 -6.19
CA ALA A 57 -20.51 1.44 -6.81
C ALA A 57 -20.46 1.00 -8.28
N THR A 58 -19.45 1.44 -9.05
CA THR A 58 -19.29 1.02 -10.47
C THR A 58 -18.72 -0.41 -10.60
N ALA A 59 -18.13 -0.98 -9.55
CA ALA A 59 -17.75 -2.39 -9.53
C ALA A 59 -18.96 -3.34 -9.51
N ASN A 60 -20.19 -2.82 -9.36
CA ASN A 60 -21.42 -3.58 -9.54
C ASN A 60 -21.65 -3.98 -11.03
N ASP A 61 -20.92 -3.38 -11.98
CA ASP A 61 -20.91 -3.76 -13.39
C ASP A 61 -20.03 -5.01 -13.66
N TYR A 62 -19.49 -5.62 -12.59
CA TYR A 62 -18.76 -6.87 -12.70
C TYR A 62 -19.70 -8.00 -13.14
N GLU A 63 -19.36 -8.64 -14.24
CA GLU A 63 -20.07 -9.85 -14.73
C GLU A 63 -19.45 -11.07 -14.03
N PRO A 64 -20.19 -11.75 -13.13
CA PRO A 64 -19.66 -12.91 -12.42
C PRO A 64 -19.44 -14.08 -13.41
N GLU A 65 -18.42 -14.89 -13.14
CA GLU A 65 -18.20 -16.15 -13.84
C GLU A 65 -19.33 -17.15 -13.55
N ALA A 66 -19.45 -18.20 -14.38
CA ALA A 66 -20.56 -19.17 -14.30
C ALA A 66 -20.74 -19.81 -12.91
N ASP A 67 -19.64 -20.00 -12.18
CA ASP A 67 -19.62 -20.62 -10.84
C ASP A 67 -19.58 -19.60 -9.70
N GLU A 68 -19.71 -18.31 -10.00
CA GLU A 68 -19.68 -17.24 -9.01
C GLU A 68 -21.08 -16.73 -8.68
N ARG A 69 -21.28 -16.48 -7.40
CA ARG A 69 -22.51 -15.83 -6.92
C ARG A 69 -22.20 -14.61 -6.08
N ASN A 70 -23.04 -13.61 -6.18
CA ASN A 70 -23.01 -12.46 -5.28
C ASN A 70 -23.39 -12.92 -3.86
N ALA A 71 -22.46 -12.80 -2.91
CA ALA A 71 -22.63 -13.18 -1.52
C ALA A 71 -22.84 -11.96 -0.60
N GLY A 72 -23.21 -10.81 -1.18
CA GLY A 72 -23.59 -9.60 -0.44
C GLY A 72 -22.51 -8.51 -0.41
N ASN A 73 -22.82 -7.47 0.33
CA ASN A 73 -21.95 -6.30 0.46
C ASN A 73 -21.25 -6.30 1.82
N HIS A 74 -19.92 -6.15 1.79
CA HIS A 74 -19.10 -6.07 2.98
C HIS A 74 -18.38 -4.73 3.05
N GLY A 75 -18.39 -4.13 4.25
CA GLY A 75 -17.69 -2.89 4.50
C GLY A 75 -16.20 -3.10 4.75
N LYS A 76 -15.39 -2.15 4.33
CA LYS A 76 -13.95 -2.11 4.62
C LYS A 76 -13.45 -0.68 4.75
N LYS A 77 -12.67 -0.44 5.78
CA LYS A 77 -11.89 0.79 5.89
C LYS A 77 -10.61 0.65 5.11
N ILE A 78 -10.33 1.60 4.23
CA ILE A 78 -9.15 1.60 3.37
C ILE A 78 -8.18 2.68 3.85
N VAL A 79 -6.91 2.33 3.98
CA VAL A 79 -5.85 3.26 4.36
C VAL A 79 -5.19 3.82 3.12
N THR A 80 -5.20 5.13 3.01
CA THR A 80 -4.56 5.92 1.97
C THR A 80 -3.33 6.64 2.53
N LEU A 81 -2.61 7.39 1.73
CA LEU A 81 -1.56 8.30 2.21
C LEU A 81 -2.12 9.47 3.05
N PHE A 82 -3.41 9.77 2.91
CA PHE A 82 -4.07 10.89 3.57
C PHE A 82 -4.82 10.48 4.85
N GLY A 83 -4.87 9.19 5.15
CA GLY A 83 -5.56 8.66 6.32
C GLY A 83 -6.43 7.44 6.01
N GLU A 84 -7.23 7.03 6.98
CA GLU A 84 -8.18 5.92 6.88
C GLU A 84 -9.55 6.43 6.44
N THR A 85 -10.10 5.82 5.39
CA THR A 85 -11.46 6.16 4.92
C THR A 85 -12.52 5.65 5.91
N PRO A 86 -13.72 6.24 5.92
CA PRO A 86 -14.91 5.57 6.43
C PRO A 86 -15.11 4.22 5.76
N GLU A 87 -16.04 3.42 6.27
CA GLU A 87 -16.34 2.11 5.74
C GLU A 87 -16.91 2.19 4.32
N ILE A 88 -16.19 1.60 3.35
CA ILE A 88 -16.61 1.52 1.94
C ILE A 88 -17.24 0.16 1.71
N LYS A 89 -18.51 0.15 1.28
CA LYS A 89 -19.26 -1.07 0.96
C LYS A 89 -18.82 -1.60 -0.41
N ARG A 90 -18.45 -2.89 -0.46
CA ARG A 90 -17.99 -3.58 -1.66
C ARG A 90 -18.73 -4.89 -1.80
N THR A 91 -19.07 -5.27 -3.05
CA THR A 91 -19.70 -6.55 -3.34
C THR A 91 -18.69 -7.69 -3.24
N TYR A 92 -19.07 -8.74 -2.55
CA TYR A 92 -18.30 -9.97 -2.40
C TYR A 92 -18.89 -11.06 -3.29
N TYR A 93 -18.02 -11.71 -4.06
CA TYR A 93 -18.38 -12.85 -4.91
C TYR A 93 -17.75 -14.11 -4.35
N TRP A 94 -18.54 -15.18 -4.32
CA TRP A 94 -18.11 -16.50 -3.88
C TRP A 94 -18.15 -17.45 -5.07
N ASN A 95 -17.04 -18.13 -5.34
CA ASN A 95 -16.94 -19.13 -6.39
C ASN A 95 -17.15 -20.54 -5.79
N GLU A 96 -18.18 -21.24 -6.23
CA GLU A 96 -18.58 -22.54 -5.68
C GLU A 96 -17.65 -23.67 -6.12
N ALA A 97 -17.05 -23.58 -7.27
CA ALA A 97 -16.13 -24.59 -7.79
C ALA A 97 -14.78 -24.58 -7.04
N THR A 98 -14.24 -23.40 -6.75
CA THR A 98 -12.94 -23.24 -6.08
C THR A 98 -13.03 -23.10 -4.58
N HIS A 99 -14.23 -22.93 -4.02
CA HIS A 99 -14.47 -22.57 -2.60
C HIS A 99 -13.67 -21.33 -2.15
N LYS A 100 -13.56 -20.34 -3.03
CA LYS A 100 -12.87 -19.08 -2.77
C LYS A 100 -13.78 -17.91 -3.09
N GLY A 101 -13.55 -16.82 -2.39
CA GLY A 101 -14.27 -15.60 -2.70
C GLY A 101 -13.30 -14.44 -2.87
N HIS A 102 -13.76 -13.41 -3.57
CA HIS A 102 -12.98 -12.22 -3.85
C HIS A 102 -13.86 -10.98 -3.90
N TYR A 103 -13.20 -9.83 -3.97
CA TYR A 103 -13.83 -8.54 -4.13
C TYR A 103 -13.30 -7.90 -5.43
N PRO A 104 -14.06 -7.89 -6.53
CA PRO A 104 -13.61 -7.31 -7.81
C PRO A 104 -13.13 -5.86 -7.66
N PHE A 105 -13.73 -5.12 -6.74
CA PHE A 105 -13.27 -3.77 -6.42
C PHE A 105 -11.83 -3.75 -5.88
N ASP A 106 -11.52 -4.62 -4.91
CA ASP A 106 -10.17 -4.67 -4.31
C ASP A 106 -9.11 -5.02 -5.35
N ASP A 107 -9.43 -5.99 -6.21
CA ASP A 107 -8.55 -6.46 -7.29
C ASP A 107 -8.32 -5.35 -8.32
N LYS A 108 -9.40 -4.68 -8.75
CA LYS A 108 -9.34 -3.56 -9.70
C LYS A 108 -8.56 -2.37 -9.15
N GLN A 109 -8.67 -2.08 -7.84
CA GLN A 109 -7.92 -1.02 -7.18
C GLN A 109 -6.49 -1.45 -6.77
N GLY A 110 -6.15 -2.72 -6.90
CA GLY A 110 -4.84 -3.27 -6.51
C GLY A 110 -4.56 -3.12 -5.02
N LEU A 111 -5.59 -3.27 -4.17
CA LEU A 111 -5.43 -3.09 -2.74
C LEU A 111 -4.51 -4.15 -2.13
N VAL A 112 -3.57 -3.73 -1.30
CA VAL A 112 -2.70 -4.62 -0.53
C VAL A 112 -3.26 -4.76 0.89
N GLY A 113 -4.03 -5.82 1.10
CA GLY A 113 -4.83 -5.94 2.32
C GLY A 113 -5.82 -4.77 2.42
N ARG A 114 -5.63 -3.87 3.38
CA ARG A 114 -6.48 -2.67 3.57
C ARG A 114 -5.82 -1.38 3.04
N TYR A 115 -4.66 -1.46 2.41
CA TYR A 115 -3.87 -0.31 2.00
C TYR A 115 -4.02 -0.07 0.50
N THR A 116 -4.10 1.20 0.11
CA THR A 116 -3.97 1.56 -1.32
C THR A 116 -2.57 1.23 -1.81
N PRO A 117 -2.38 1.00 -3.13
CA PRO A 117 -1.05 0.74 -3.68
C PRO A 117 -0.01 1.80 -3.30
N ALA A 118 -0.42 3.08 -3.27
CA ALA A 118 0.47 4.18 -2.90
C ALA A 118 0.91 4.09 -1.43
N ALA A 119 -0.03 3.86 -0.50
CA ALA A 119 0.29 3.68 0.91
C ALA A 119 1.16 2.45 1.16
N ALA A 120 0.84 1.32 0.50
CA ALA A 120 1.64 0.10 0.60
C ALA A 120 3.07 0.28 0.06
N ASN A 121 3.23 0.95 -1.08
CA ASN A 121 4.54 1.24 -1.66
C ASN A 121 5.38 2.15 -0.75
N GLU A 122 4.76 3.16 -0.13
CA GLU A 122 5.46 4.03 0.83
C GLU A 122 5.91 3.26 2.07
N MET A 123 5.06 2.36 2.61
CA MET A 123 5.44 1.47 3.70
C MET A 123 6.65 0.59 3.35
N VAL A 124 6.66 0.01 2.14
CA VAL A 124 7.78 -0.80 1.65
C VAL A 124 9.03 0.07 1.49
N ARG A 125 8.92 1.27 0.89
CA ARG A 125 10.02 2.20 0.70
C ARG A 125 10.70 2.56 2.03
N LEU A 126 9.89 2.83 3.06
CA LEU A 126 10.41 3.12 4.40
C LEU A 126 11.07 1.88 5.03
N ALA A 127 10.47 0.70 4.86
CA ALA A 127 10.99 -0.54 5.43
C ALA A 127 12.31 -1.02 4.80
N VAL A 128 12.62 -0.60 3.56
CA VAL A 128 13.92 -0.89 2.92
C VAL A 128 15.06 -0.16 3.63
N ASN A 129 14.81 1.05 4.15
CA ASN A 129 15.84 1.91 4.71
C ASN A 129 15.85 1.95 6.26
N HIS A 130 14.84 1.38 6.91
CA HIS A 130 14.64 1.48 8.35
C HIS A 130 14.19 0.15 8.96
N SER A 131 14.33 0.02 10.27
CA SER A 131 13.64 -1.07 10.99
C SER A 131 12.11 -0.92 10.83
N TYR A 132 11.35 -1.99 10.97
CA TYR A 132 9.88 -1.90 10.88
C TYR A 132 9.28 -0.94 11.91
N LYS A 133 9.91 -0.77 13.07
CA LYS A 133 9.49 0.19 14.08
C LYS A 133 9.72 1.61 13.60
N ASP A 134 10.94 1.93 13.16
CA ASP A 134 11.29 3.26 12.69
C ASP A 134 10.52 3.61 11.40
N ALA A 135 10.29 2.63 10.52
CA ALA A 135 9.44 2.79 9.34
C ALA A 135 7.99 3.13 9.71
N ALA A 136 7.44 2.50 10.76
CA ALA A 136 6.10 2.81 11.24
C ALA A 136 6.02 4.22 11.83
N GLU A 137 7.02 4.62 12.61
CA GLU A 137 7.12 5.98 13.15
C GLU A 137 7.27 7.03 12.04
N ALA A 138 8.11 6.77 11.04
CA ALA A 138 8.30 7.64 9.89
C ALA A 138 7.01 7.77 9.05
N PHE A 139 6.33 6.66 8.78
CA PHE A 139 5.06 6.68 8.08
C PHE A 139 4.01 7.51 8.84
N SER A 140 3.87 7.25 10.14
CA SER A 140 2.90 7.95 11.00
C SER A 140 3.16 9.45 11.12
N ARG A 141 4.44 9.85 11.04
CA ARG A 141 4.85 11.26 11.07
C ARG A 141 4.53 11.98 9.75
N ASN A 142 4.70 11.29 8.64
CA ASN A 142 4.56 11.87 7.31
C ASN A 142 3.12 11.81 6.77
N HIS A 143 2.28 10.97 7.34
CA HIS A 143 0.92 10.70 6.89
C HIS A 143 -0.07 10.81 8.06
N ALA A 144 -1.29 11.23 7.75
CA ALA A 144 -2.35 11.44 8.76
C ALA A 144 -2.94 10.13 9.31
N PHE A 145 -2.12 9.07 9.43
CA PHE A 145 -2.56 7.77 9.93
C PHE A 145 -1.43 6.99 10.62
N ASN A 146 -1.72 6.49 11.81
CA ASN A 146 -0.76 5.69 12.58
C ASN A 146 -0.79 4.22 12.15
N VAL A 147 0.39 3.69 11.82
CA VAL A 147 0.58 2.28 11.51
C VAL A 147 1.48 1.60 12.55
N SER A 148 1.27 0.30 12.75
CA SER A 148 2.14 -0.49 13.62
C SER A 148 3.29 -1.13 12.81
N ALA A 149 4.39 -1.47 13.48
CA ALA A 149 5.49 -2.22 12.90
C ALA A 149 5.02 -3.56 12.30
N ASP A 150 4.03 -4.22 12.92
CA ASP A 150 3.44 -5.46 12.41
C ASP A 150 2.66 -5.21 11.11
N SER A 151 1.98 -4.08 10.99
CA SER A 151 1.30 -3.69 9.74
C SER A 151 2.29 -3.51 8.60
N ILE A 152 3.41 -2.82 8.83
CA ILE A 152 4.49 -2.67 7.85
C ILE A 152 5.04 -4.04 7.45
N ARG A 153 5.36 -4.89 8.41
CA ARG A 153 5.86 -6.24 8.17
C ARG A 153 4.91 -7.06 7.30
N LYS A 154 3.60 -6.99 7.57
CA LYS A 154 2.57 -7.69 6.77
C LYS A 154 2.52 -7.19 5.34
N VAL A 155 2.53 -5.87 5.13
CA VAL A 155 2.52 -5.26 3.79
C VAL A 155 3.76 -5.64 3.00
N VAL A 156 4.95 -5.57 3.62
CA VAL A 156 6.20 -6.01 2.98
C VAL A 156 6.12 -7.49 2.59
N GLY A 157 5.59 -8.36 3.47
CA GLY A 157 5.41 -9.78 3.17
C GLY A 157 4.46 -10.04 2.00
N MET A 158 3.34 -9.32 1.90
CA MET A 158 2.41 -9.41 0.77
C MET A 158 3.08 -8.99 -0.54
N ARG A 159 3.77 -7.85 -0.56
CA ARG A 159 4.50 -7.37 -1.75
C ARG A 159 5.65 -8.26 -2.16
N TYR A 160 6.37 -8.84 -1.20
CA TYR A 160 7.42 -9.82 -1.48
C TYR A 160 6.84 -11.07 -2.18
N ASN A 161 5.72 -11.59 -1.72
CA ASN A 161 5.08 -12.76 -2.32
C ASN A 161 4.65 -12.48 -3.77
N GLU A 162 4.05 -11.31 -4.04
CA GLU A 162 3.70 -10.86 -5.39
C GLU A 162 4.95 -10.80 -6.29
N SER A 163 6.02 -10.15 -5.81
CA SER A 163 7.28 -10.04 -6.55
C SER A 163 7.94 -11.40 -6.78
N SER A 164 7.93 -12.29 -5.79
CA SER A 164 8.54 -13.63 -5.89
C SER A 164 7.82 -14.49 -6.92
N THR A 165 6.50 -14.40 -7.01
CA THR A 165 5.69 -15.08 -8.02
C THR A 165 6.02 -14.56 -9.42
N PHE A 166 6.16 -13.24 -9.58
CA PHE A 166 6.55 -12.63 -10.84
C PHE A 166 7.95 -13.04 -11.30
N VAL A 167 8.92 -13.08 -10.37
CA VAL A 167 10.30 -13.52 -10.66
C VAL A 167 10.33 -15.00 -11.03
N LYS A 168 9.61 -15.85 -10.30
CA LYS A 168 9.51 -17.29 -10.61
C LYS A 168 8.87 -17.52 -11.98
N GLY A 169 7.81 -16.82 -12.31
CA GLY A 169 7.17 -16.92 -13.62
C GLY A 169 8.05 -16.44 -14.78
N LYS A 170 9.02 -15.53 -14.53
CA LYS A 170 10.03 -15.15 -15.52
C LYS A 170 11.19 -16.12 -15.62
N GLY A 171 11.50 -16.85 -14.53
CA GLY A 171 12.59 -17.83 -14.50
C GLY A 171 12.32 -19.08 -15.36
N ASP A 172 11.05 -19.38 -15.66
CA ASP A 172 10.65 -20.45 -16.57
C ASP A 172 10.73 -20.07 -18.08
N ARG A 173 11.14 -18.85 -18.40
CA ARG A 173 11.62 -18.57 -19.74
C ARG A 173 12.98 -19.24 -19.88
N THR A 174 12.98 -20.50 -20.30
CA THR A 174 14.10 -21.05 -21.05
C THR A 174 14.32 -20.12 -22.23
N THR A 175 15.24 -19.17 -22.07
CA THR A 175 15.79 -18.48 -23.24
C THR A 175 16.39 -19.60 -24.07
N ASP A 176 15.75 -19.88 -25.20
CA ASP A 176 16.33 -20.72 -26.23
C ASP A 176 17.72 -20.15 -26.48
N SER A 177 18.74 -20.92 -26.11
CA SER A 177 20.15 -20.48 -26.16
C SER A 177 20.63 -20.16 -27.58
N SER A 178 19.75 -20.35 -28.59
CA SER A 178 20.00 -20.07 -30.00
C SER A 178 19.98 -18.60 -30.37
N ASP A 179 19.36 -17.71 -29.53
CA ASP A 179 19.21 -16.29 -29.89
C ASP A 179 20.18 -15.35 -29.15
N VAL A 180 21.09 -15.87 -28.32
CA VAL A 180 22.04 -15.01 -27.59
C VAL A 180 23.33 -14.87 -28.38
N ASN A 181 23.38 -13.93 -29.31
CA ASN A 181 24.62 -13.47 -29.96
C ASN A 181 25.43 -12.51 -29.05
N ALA A 182 25.25 -12.58 -27.74
CA ALA A 182 26.00 -11.76 -26.81
C ALA A 182 27.43 -12.32 -26.62
N LYS A 183 28.43 -11.55 -27.03
CA LYS A 183 29.86 -11.88 -26.82
C LYS A 183 30.31 -11.86 -25.36
N ILE A 184 29.53 -11.26 -24.47
CA ILE A 184 29.84 -11.11 -23.03
C ILE A 184 28.51 -11.18 -22.26
N VAL A 185 28.42 -12.10 -21.31
CA VAL A 185 27.33 -12.15 -20.31
C VAL A 185 27.93 -11.76 -18.97
N CYS A 186 27.50 -10.62 -18.42
CA CYS A 186 27.85 -10.21 -17.06
C CYS A 186 26.74 -10.66 -16.11
N VAL A 187 27.04 -11.54 -15.18
CA VAL A 187 26.17 -11.88 -14.03
C VAL A 187 26.74 -11.20 -12.80
N MET A 188 26.04 -10.20 -12.28
CA MET A 188 26.36 -9.63 -10.97
C MET A 188 25.44 -10.28 -9.93
N ALA A 189 26.04 -10.96 -8.96
CA ALA A 189 25.37 -11.40 -7.74
C ALA A 189 26.06 -10.68 -6.57
N ASP A 190 25.33 -9.79 -5.91
CA ASP A 190 25.76 -9.18 -4.65
C ASP A 190 25.16 -10.01 -3.50
N GLY A 191 26.02 -10.69 -2.77
CA GLY A 191 25.65 -11.48 -1.60
C GLY A 191 25.81 -10.66 -0.33
N THR A 192 24.80 -9.90 0.05
CA THR A 192 24.73 -9.34 1.40
C THR A 192 24.16 -10.39 2.37
N GLY A 193 24.93 -10.78 3.37
CA GLY A 193 24.46 -11.66 4.44
C GLY A 193 23.31 -11.00 5.20
N LEU A 194 22.09 -11.54 5.04
CA LEU A 194 20.91 -11.04 5.77
C LEU A 194 20.85 -11.73 7.14
N PRO A 195 20.74 -10.96 8.25
CA PRO A 195 20.52 -11.54 9.57
C PRO A 195 19.17 -12.25 9.58
N MET A 196 19.18 -13.57 9.79
CA MET A 196 17.97 -14.38 9.84
C MET A 196 17.46 -14.53 11.27
N ARG A 197 16.14 -14.61 11.44
CA ARG A 197 15.52 -14.94 12.72
C ARG A 197 15.92 -16.36 13.15
N LYS A 198 16.05 -16.57 14.46
CA LYS A 198 16.46 -17.87 15.03
C LYS A 198 15.60 -19.04 14.54
N GLU A 199 14.30 -18.82 14.31
CA GLU A 199 13.37 -19.82 13.81
C GLU A 199 13.68 -20.26 12.37
N CYS A 200 14.23 -19.35 11.56
CA CYS A 200 14.61 -19.64 10.17
C CYS A 200 15.99 -20.27 10.05
N LEU A 201 16.77 -20.29 11.14
CA LEU A 201 18.14 -20.83 11.16
C LEU A 201 18.21 -22.33 11.50
N LYS A 202 17.10 -22.94 11.92
CA LYS A 202 17.08 -24.35 12.37
C LYS A 202 17.49 -25.36 11.29
N GLU A 203 17.34 -25.00 10.03
CA GLU A 203 17.63 -25.89 8.89
C GLU A 203 18.95 -25.59 8.16
N THR A 204 19.68 -24.54 8.58
CA THR A 204 20.91 -24.11 7.92
C THR A 204 22.11 -24.10 8.86
N LYS A 205 22.48 -25.27 9.35
CA LYS A 205 23.74 -25.40 10.10
C LYS A 205 24.93 -25.51 9.12
N GLY A 206 25.91 -24.63 9.30
CA GLY A 206 27.17 -24.74 8.62
C GLY A 206 27.94 -26.02 9.04
N LYS A 207 28.97 -26.43 8.28
CA LYS A 207 29.84 -27.58 8.58
C LYS A 207 30.51 -27.49 9.96
N ASP A 208 30.65 -26.27 10.50
CA ASP A 208 31.22 -25.96 11.80
C ASP A 208 30.16 -25.87 12.92
N GLY A 209 28.91 -26.21 12.65
CA GLY A 209 27.80 -26.14 13.61
C GLY A 209 27.29 -24.74 13.93
N ARG A 210 27.83 -23.70 13.33
CA ARG A 210 27.35 -22.31 13.46
C ARG A 210 26.19 -22.05 12.53
N ALA A 211 25.26 -21.21 12.99
CA ALA A 211 24.16 -20.75 12.13
C ALA A 211 24.73 -19.94 10.95
N LYS A 212 24.41 -20.34 9.71
CA LYS A 212 24.76 -19.56 8.52
C LYS A 212 23.77 -18.44 8.32
N THR A 213 24.25 -17.24 8.00
CA THR A 213 23.49 -16.25 7.26
C THR A 213 23.27 -16.79 5.85
N ARG A 214 22.07 -16.66 5.31
CA ARG A 214 21.85 -16.93 3.88
C ARG A 214 22.51 -15.78 3.11
N GLU A 215 23.45 -16.12 2.27
CA GLU A 215 23.96 -15.25 1.21
C GLU A 215 22.94 -15.13 0.10
#